data_97c1dac56474d515451384fcc3f792f5
#
_entry.id   97c1dac56474d515451384fcc3f792f5
#
_cell.length_a   1.000
_cell.length_b   1.000
_cell.length_c   1.000
_cell.angle_alpha   90.00
_cell.angle_beta   90.00
_cell.angle_gamma   90.00
#
_symmetry.space_group_name_H-M   'P 1'
#
loop_
_entity.id
_entity.type
_entity.pdbx_description
1 polymer ?
#
loop_
_entity_poly.entity_id
_entity_poly.type
_entity_poly.pdbx_seq_one_letter_code
_entity_poly.pdbx_strand_id
1 'polypeptide(L)'
;MFKQLIVLLGMVLALAAMSCGGDGGDEPEPFRIGVMESLTGTGETYGTVANNAKQMAADEINAAGGINGRPLELVVEDSKCNAQDAITAYNKLTKVDGLKIILGTSCSGAMLGAAPLAEADGVILFSGLASNPDIAKAGDYIFRTQISDIQVGIDTGNILWQDGIRSLATITEATDYAEGVRRTTVAQFEKRGGRIAAEERFASDVTDFRTQLIKLFEADPDALHISPQSEFAAGTIMKQAREVGYEGPIYAETVSVGTTALEIAGDAATGMKAITADLDPDNEKAQEVLANFRERYNYITLPWHLGSAYDDVYIAAECLGKTNDDQDADGFRDCMYEITWSGAIGDNYSFDSDGEVVGLSRVVVEVLPTEERTADRKYRVIGPAPKE
;
A
#
# COMPACT_ATOMS: atom_id res chain seq x y z
N MET A 1 -2.19 84.62 -18.50
CA MET A 1 -3.10 85.41 -19.38
C MET A 1 -4.19 84.45 -19.87
N PHE A 2 -5.45 84.86 -19.57
CA PHE A 2 -6.70 84.48 -20.21
C PHE A 2 -7.12 83.02 -20.23
N LYS A 3 -8.06 82.63 -19.41
CA LYS A 3 -9.53 82.87 -19.38
C LYS A 3 -10.29 82.01 -20.40
N GLN A 4 -11.15 81.21 -19.86
CA GLN A 4 -12.58 81.03 -20.02
C GLN A 4 -12.95 79.85 -20.93
N LEU A 5 -14.03 79.12 -20.83
CA LEU A 5 -15.34 79.28 -20.10
C LEU A 5 -16.07 77.94 -20.15
N ILE A 6 -16.84 77.72 -19.18
CA ILE A 6 -17.88 76.71 -18.93
C ILE A 6 -18.93 76.66 -20.05
N VAL A 7 -19.34 75.45 -20.45
CA VAL A 7 -20.74 75.20 -20.80
C VAL A 7 -21.11 73.82 -20.28
N LEU A 8 -22.04 73.81 -19.31
CA LEU A 8 -22.84 72.65 -18.88
C LEU A 8 -23.81 72.26 -20.02
N LEU A 9 -23.88 70.98 -20.33
CA LEU A 9 -25.12 70.42 -20.90
C LEU A 9 -25.30 69.03 -20.30
N GLY A 10 -26.34 68.98 -19.46
CA GLY A 10 -26.74 67.72 -18.82
C GLY A 10 -27.34 66.76 -19.85
N MET A 11 -26.87 65.50 -19.76
CA MET A 11 -27.52 64.38 -20.41
C MET A 11 -27.67 63.30 -19.35
N VAL A 12 -28.90 63.20 -18.81
CA VAL A 12 -29.36 62.12 -17.94
C VAL A 12 -29.37 60.84 -18.78
N LEU A 13 -28.39 60.01 -18.65
CA LEU A 13 -28.40 58.64 -19.16
C LEU A 13 -28.92 57.76 -18.00
N ALA A 14 -30.15 57.28 -18.13
CA ALA A 14 -30.69 56.21 -17.29
C ALA A 14 -29.87 54.94 -17.53
N LEU A 15 -28.95 54.61 -16.60
CA LEU A 15 -28.36 53.25 -16.52
C LEU A 15 -29.49 52.34 -16.01
N ALA A 16 -30.08 51.58 -16.93
CA ALA A 16 -30.77 50.35 -16.57
C ALA A 16 -29.76 49.43 -15.93
N ALA A 17 -29.81 49.27 -14.62
CA ALA A 17 -29.14 48.19 -13.91
C ALA A 17 -29.75 46.87 -14.39
N MET A 18 -29.15 46.24 -15.38
CA MET A 18 -29.31 44.80 -15.57
C MET A 18 -28.63 44.14 -14.36
N SER A 19 -29.46 43.86 -13.35
CA SER A 19 -29.16 42.87 -12.33
C SER A 19 -29.03 41.53 -13.07
N CYS A 20 -27.82 41.16 -13.44
CA CYS A 20 -27.51 39.77 -13.63
C CYS A 20 -27.65 39.13 -12.25
N GLY A 21 -28.82 38.54 -12.00
CA GLY A 21 -28.99 37.54 -10.98
C GLY A 21 -28.10 36.39 -11.41
N GLY A 22 -26.85 36.36 -10.92
CA GLY A 22 -26.10 35.15 -10.84
C GLY A 22 -26.83 34.29 -9.81
N ASP A 23 -27.52 33.25 -10.27
CA ASP A 23 -27.72 32.07 -9.43
C ASP A 23 -26.32 31.64 -8.99
N GLY A 24 -25.96 32.07 -7.81
CA GLY A 24 -24.92 31.40 -7.04
C GLY A 24 -25.52 30.08 -6.61
N GLY A 25 -25.59 29.12 -7.51
CA GLY A 25 -25.78 27.76 -7.12
C GLY A 25 -24.61 27.46 -6.19
N ASP A 26 -24.88 27.22 -4.91
CA ASP A 26 -23.87 26.69 -4.00
C ASP A 26 -23.27 25.50 -4.69
N GLU A 27 -21.93 25.49 -4.87
CA GLU A 27 -21.25 24.31 -5.37
C GLU A 27 -21.60 23.16 -4.40
N PRO A 28 -21.92 21.97 -4.92
CA PRO A 28 -22.31 20.87 -4.06
C PRO A 28 -21.19 20.57 -3.08
N GLU A 29 -21.53 20.43 -1.79
CA GLU A 29 -20.58 20.05 -0.75
C GLU A 29 -19.82 18.79 -1.15
N PRO A 30 -18.48 18.75 -1.03
CA PRO A 30 -17.69 17.60 -1.41
C PRO A 30 -18.02 16.39 -0.53
N PHE A 31 -17.81 15.19 -1.07
CA PHE A 31 -17.58 14.01 -0.24
C PHE A 31 -16.22 14.11 0.39
N ARG A 32 -16.13 13.94 1.71
CA ARG A 32 -14.86 14.04 2.44
C ARG A 32 -14.48 12.69 3.02
N ILE A 33 -13.30 12.19 2.64
CA ILE A 33 -12.74 10.98 3.20
C ILE A 33 -11.34 11.24 3.77
N GLY A 34 -11.00 10.53 4.84
CA GLY A 34 -9.67 10.59 5.44
C GLY A 34 -8.66 9.77 4.63
N VAL A 35 -7.43 10.23 4.62
CA VAL A 35 -6.27 9.45 4.16
C VAL A 35 -5.26 9.44 5.29
N MET A 36 -4.89 8.24 5.74
CA MET A 36 -3.93 8.06 6.84
C MET A 36 -2.73 7.26 6.33
N GLU A 37 -1.71 7.97 5.82
CA GLU A 37 -0.54 7.34 5.22
C GLU A 37 0.75 7.65 5.99
N SER A 38 1.81 6.89 5.71
CA SER A 38 3.13 7.09 6.33
C SER A 38 3.93 8.08 5.49
N LEU A 39 3.73 9.39 5.70
CA LEU A 39 4.38 10.43 4.90
C LEU A 39 5.79 10.75 5.39
N THR A 40 6.12 10.33 6.60
CA THR A 40 7.45 10.43 7.21
C THR A 40 7.82 9.15 7.95
N GLY A 41 9.09 9.00 8.34
CA GLY A 41 9.59 7.84 9.09
C GLY A 41 9.91 6.64 8.21
N THR A 42 9.92 5.44 8.80
CA THR A 42 10.38 4.20 8.14
C THR A 42 9.50 3.75 6.97
N GLY A 43 8.24 4.20 6.93
CA GLY A 43 7.27 3.90 5.88
C GLY A 43 7.12 4.97 4.80
N GLU A 44 7.94 6.02 4.80
CA GLU A 44 7.80 7.18 3.89
C GLU A 44 7.72 6.79 2.41
N THR A 45 8.55 5.86 1.96
CA THR A 45 8.56 5.40 0.56
C THR A 45 7.21 4.82 0.16
N TYR A 46 6.62 3.99 1.01
CA TYR A 46 5.32 3.35 0.77
C TYR A 46 4.17 4.36 0.85
N GLY A 47 4.15 5.13 1.91
CA GLY A 47 3.08 6.10 2.17
C GLY A 47 3.06 7.24 1.16
N THR A 48 4.23 7.71 0.70
CA THR A 48 4.31 8.73 -0.36
C THR A 48 3.75 8.21 -1.68
N VAL A 49 4.09 6.97 -2.07
CA VAL A 49 3.54 6.35 -3.29
C VAL A 49 2.03 6.20 -3.18
N ALA A 50 1.54 5.66 -2.05
CA ALA A 50 0.11 5.46 -1.81
C ALA A 50 -0.67 6.77 -1.80
N ASN A 51 -0.17 7.79 -1.10
CA ASN A 51 -0.81 9.10 -1.05
C ASN A 51 -0.86 9.76 -2.44
N ASN A 52 0.22 9.69 -3.20
CA ASN A 52 0.26 10.23 -4.56
C ASN A 52 -0.69 9.51 -5.51
N ALA A 53 -0.80 8.17 -5.41
CA ALA A 53 -1.74 7.38 -6.19
C ALA A 53 -3.20 7.72 -5.83
N LYS A 54 -3.52 7.85 -4.53
CA LYS A 54 -4.83 8.27 -4.06
C LYS A 54 -5.20 9.67 -4.55
N GLN A 55 -4.25 10.61 -4.48
CA GLN A 55 -4.49 11.98 -4.97
C GLN A 55 -4.72 12.00 -6.49
N MET A 56 -3.96 11.21 -7.24
CA MET A 56 -4.15 11.09 -8.68
C MET A 56 -5.54 10.55 -9.01
N ALA A 57 -6.00 9.50 -8.34
CA ALA A 57 -7.33 8.93 -8.53
C ALA A 57 -8.44 9.94 -8.18
N ALA A 58 -8.33 10.66 -7.07
CA ALA A 58 -9.29 11.67 -6.67
C ALA A 58 -9.36 12.82 -7.68
N ASP A 59 -8.22 13.27 -8.20
CA ASP A 59 -8.17 14.33 -9.22
C ASP A 59 -8.83 13.87 -10.54
N GLU A 60 -8.63 12.61 -10.95
CA GLU A 60 -9.27 12.03 -12.14
C GLU A 60 -10.80 11.92 -11.95
N ILE A 61 -11.26 11.46 -10.79
CA ILE A 61 -12.69 11.42 -10.45
C ILE A 61 -13.29 12.82 -10.52
N ASN A 62 -12.64 13.82 -9.93
CA ASN A 62 -13.10 15.19 -9.93
C ASN A 62 -13.11 15.81 -11.33
N ALA A 63 -12.09 15.52 -12.15
CA ALA A 63 -12.04 15.94 -13.55
C ALA A 63 -13.16 15.32 -14.40
N ALA A 64 -13.62 14.11 -14.04
CA ALA A 64 -14.76 13.45 -14.67
C ALA A 64 -16.14 13.97 -14.19
N GLY A 65 -16.18 14.95 -13.28
CA GLY A 65 -17.41 15.54 -12.76
C GLY A 65 -17.77 15.14 -11.33
N GLY A 66 -16.86 14.47 -10.64
CA GLY A 66 -17.05 14.03 -9.25
C GLY A 66 -17.97 12.81 -9.11
N ILE A 67 -18.32 12.50 -7.87
CA ILE A 67 -19.23 11.41 -7.51
C ILE A 67 -20.65 11.99 -7.43
N ASN A 68 -21.55 11.54 -8.30
CA ASN A 68 -22.92 12.09 -8.39
C ASN A 68 -22.95 13.64 -8.53
N GLY A 69 -21.94 14.25 -9.19
CA GLY A 69 -21.81 15.69 -9.34
C GLY A 69 -21.23 16.42 -8.13
N ARG A 70 -20.77 15.70 -7.10
CA ARG A 70 -20.08 16.24 -5.91
C ARG A 70 -18.59 15.98 -6.01
N PRO A 71 -17.71 16.94 -5.71
CA PRO A 71 -16.27 16.69 -5.64
C PRO A 71 -15.89 15.66 -4.55
N LEU A 72 -14.77 14.96 -4.72
CA LEU A 72 -14.13 14.15 -3.69
C LEU A 72 -12.97 14.94 -3.08
N GLU A 73 -12.96 15.13 -1.77
CA GLU A 73 -11.90 15.76 -1.00
C GLU A 73 -11.18 14.73 -0.12
N LEU A 74 -9.86 14.66 -0.24
CA LEU A 74 -9.01 13.84 0.60
C LEU A 74 -8.42 14.66 1.73
N VAL A 75 -8.70 14.29 2.98
CA VAL A 75 -8.11 14.90 4.18
C VAL A 75 -6.98 14.01 4.68
N VAL A 76 -5.74 14.48 4.56
CA VAL A 76 -4.54 13.65 4.74
C VAL A 76 -3.89 13.89 6.09
N GLU A 77 -3.56 12.79 6.80
CA GLU A 77 -2.79 12.78 8.05
C GLU A 77 -1.64 11.76 8.00
N ASP A 78 -0.55 12.07 8.70
CA ASP A 78 0.66 11.24 8.73
C ASP A 78 0.63 10.24 9.89
N SER A 79 0.64 8.95 9.60
CA SER A 79 0.70 7.83 10.57
C SER A 79 2.12 7.46 11.00
N LYS A 80 3.14 7.98 10.32
CA LYS A 80 4.57 7.71 10.54
C LYS A 80 4.94 6.22 10.68
N CYS A 81 4.12 5.34 10.12
CA CYS A 81 4.35 3.90 10.13
C CYS A 81 4.34 3.25 11.54
N ASN A 82 3.68 3.84 12.52
CA ASN A 82 3.60 3.27 13.85
C ASN A 82 2.23 3.45 14.50
N ALA A 83 1.90 2.59 15.47
CA ALA A 83 0.60 2.58 16.13
C ALA A 83 0.24 3.89 16.84
N GLN A 84 1.20 4.52 17.54
CA GLN A 84 0.92 5.71 18.36
C GLN A 84 0.56 6.93 17.51
N ASP A 85 1.31 7.17 16.43
CA ASP A 85 1.04 8.27 15.51
C ASP A 85 -0.23 7.99 14.69
N ALA A 86 -0.49 6.72 14.31
CA ALA A 86 -1.72 6.31 13.64
C ALA A 86 -2.98 6.56 14.50
N ILE A 87 -2.93 6.24 15.81
CA ILE A 87 -4.01 6.58 16.76
C ILE A 87 -4.24 8.10 16.80
N THR A 88 -3.17 8.88 16.78
CA THR A 88 -3.27 10.35 16.79
C THR A 88 -3.88 10.87 15.50
N ALA A 89 -3.44 10.38 14.35
CA ALA A 89 -3.99 10.73 13.03
C ALA A 89 -5.46 10.30 12.90
N TYR A 90 -5.79 9.08 13.33
CA TYR A 90 -7.16 8.57 13.38
C TYR A 90 -8.08 9.50 14.21
N ASN A 91 -7.68 9.86 15.41
CA ASN A 91 -8.47 10.75 16.28
C ASN A 91 -8.64 12.14 15.64
N LYS A 92 -7.64 12.66 14.95
CA LYS A 92 -7.76 13.91 14.20
C LYS A 92 -8.83 13.79 13.12
N LEU A 93 -8.73 12.80 12.25
CA LEU A 93 -9.66 12.58 11.15
C LEU A 93 -11.10 12.34 11.63
N THR A 94 -11.29 11.56 12.71
CA THR A 94 -12.63 11.16 13.15
C THR A 94 -13.26 12.11 14.17
N LYS A 95 -12.50 12.59 15.17
CA LYS A 95 -13.05 13.39 16.28
C LYS A 95 -12.99 14.90 16.02
N VAL A 96 -12.04 15.36 15.18
CA VAL A 96 -11.92 16.79 14.83
C VAL A 96 -12.54 17.06 13.47
N ASP A 97 -12.20 16.28 12.44
CA ASP A 97 -12.68 16.49 11.08
C ASP A 97 -14.01 15.78 10.81
N GLY A 98 -14.46 14.87 11.69
CA GLY A 98 -15.77 14.22 11.66
C GLY A 98 -15.94 13.15 10.59
N LEU A 99 -14.83 12.58 10.08
CA LEU A 99 -14.86 11.64 8.98
C LEU A 99 -15.23 10.22 9.42
N LYS A 100 -15.94 9.50 8.55
CA LYS A 100 -16.40 8.12 8.78
C LYS A 100 -15.76 7.09 7.85
N ILE A 101 -15.02 7.53 6.85
CA ILE A 101 -14.31 6.67 5.89
C ILE A 101 -12.86 7.12 5.84
N ILE A 102 -11.93 6.19 6.10
CA ILE A 102 -10.49 6.46 6.12
C ILE A 102 -9.79 5.44 5.21
N LEU A 103 -9.06 5.91 4.21
CA LEU A 103 -8.18 5.10 3.37
C LEU A 103 -6.76 5.10 3.94
N GLY A 104 -6.20 3.94 4.09
CA GLY A 104 -4.84 3.72 4.65
C GLY A 104 -4.91 2.73 5.82
N THR A 105 -3.80 2.33 6.35
CA THR A 105 -2.42 2.85 6.32
C THR A 105 -1.52 2.01 5.42
N SER A 106 -0.31 2.56 5.13
CA SER A 106 0.73 1.77 4.43
C SER A 106 1.39 0.71 5.31
N CYS A 107 1.33 0.83 6.63
CA CYS A 107 2.07 -0.02 7.57
C CYS A 107 1.13 -0.82 8.47
N SER A 108 1.41 -2.12 8.63
CA SER A 108 0.59 -3.03 9.44
C SER A 108 0.48 -2.61 10.91
N GLY A 109 1.57 -2.15 11.53
CA GLY A 109 1.53 -1.68 12.92
C GLY A 109 0.65 -0.44 13.11
N ALA A 110 0.64 0.48 12.13
CA ALA A 110 -0.25 1.63 12.11
C ALA A 110 -1.73 1.20 11.97
N MET A 111 -2.00 0.26 11.06
CA MET A 111 -3.34 -0.31 10.85
C MET A 111 -3.87 -0.97 12.12
N LEU A 112 -3.08 -1.88 12.70
CA LEU A 112 -3.45 -2.60 13.93
C LEU A 112 -3.63 -1.67 15.13
N GLY A 113 -2.91 -0.55 15.18
CA GLY A 113 -3.09 0.47 16.22
C GLY A 113 -4.41 1.21 16.10
N ALA A 114 -4.86 1.53 14.89
CA ALA A 114 -6.08 2.28 14.63
C ALA A 114 -7.34 1.40 14.54
N ALA A 115 -7.22 0.15 14.06
CA ALA A 115 -8.34 -0.72 13.77
C ALA A 115 -9.29 -0.96 14.96
N PRO A 116 -8.84 -1.19 16.22
CA PRO A 116 -9.76 -1.33 17.35
C PRO A 116 -10.61 -0.09 17.63
N LEU A 117 -10.09 1.10 17.31
CA LEU A 117 -10.83 2.35 17.44
C LEU A 117 -11.84 2.50 16.29
N ALA A 118 -11.42 2.16 15.07
CA ALA A 118 -12.26 2.21 13.89
C ALA A 118 -13.48 1.29 14.04
N GLU A 119 -13.26 0.05 14.48
CA GLU A 119 -14.33 -0.90 14.78
C GLU A 119 -15.29 -0.39 15.86
N ALA A 120 -14.76 0.11 16.99
CA ALA A 120 -15.57 0.63 18.09
C ALA A 120 -16.38 1.88 17.73
N ASP A 121 -15.89 2.73 16.83
CA ASP A 121 -16.52 3.98 16.40
C ASP A 121 -17.43 3.82 15.18
N GLY A 122 -17.49 2.63 14.56
CA GLY A 122 -18.16 2.39 13.28
C GLY A 122 -17.58 3.30 12.18
N VAL A 123 -16.26 3.24 12.00
CA VAL A 123 -15.52 4.00 11.00
C VAL A 123 -14.82 3.03 10.06
N ILE A 124 -15.03 3.18 8.77
CA ILE A 124 -14.32 2.38 7.76
C ILE A 124 -12.82 2.70 7.82
N LEU A 125 -12.01 1.66 7.92
CA LEU A 125 -10.57 1.73 7.75
C LEU A 125 -10.16 0.75 6.65
N PHE A 126 -9.77 1.29 5.49
CA PHE A 126 -9.56 0.52 4.27
C PHE A 126 -8.13 0.74 3.74
N SER A 127 -7.34 -0.33 3.65
CA SER A 127 -5.92 -0.27 3.32
C SER A 127 -5.55 -1.05 2.07
N GLY A 128 -4.82 -0.39 1.15
CA GLY A 128 -4.19 -1.04 0.00
C GLY A 128 -2.83 -1.69 0.28
N LEU A 129 -2.24 -1.49 1.47
CA LEU A 129 -0.84 -1.87 1.69
C LEU A 129 -0.58 -2.71 2.95
N ALA A 130 -1.36 -2.54 4.01
CA ALA A 130 -1.16 -3.28 5.26
C ALA A 130 -1.55 -4.76 5.12
N SER A 131 -0.62 -5.68 5.39
CA SER A 131 -0.77 -7.11 5.06
C SER A 131 -0.74 -8.06 6.27
N ASN A 132 -0.44 -7.58 7.49
CA ASN A 132 -0.30 -8.43 8.67
C ASN A 132 -1.50 -9.39 8.86
N PRO A 133 -1.25 -10.66 9.25
CA PRO A 133 -2.30 -11.67 9.47
C PRO A 133 -3.40 -11.28 10.44
N ASP A 134 -3.08 -10.47 11.45
CA ASP A 134 -4.02 -10.15 12.51
C ASP A 134 -5.07 -9.09 12.08
N ILE A 135 -4.86 -8.45 10.92
CA ILE A 135 -5.85 -7.52 10.32
C ILE A 135 -7.14 -8.25 9.93
N ALA A 136 -7.05 -9.49 9.45
CA ALA A 136 -8.22 -10.33 9.12
C ALA A 136 -9.22 -10.54 10.27
N LYS A 137 -8.89 -10.16 11.49
CA LYS A 137 -9.74 -10.31 12.68
C LYS A 137 -9.96 -8.99 13.40
N ALA A 138 -9.68 -7.90 12.72
CA ALA A 138 -9.70 -6.59 13.35
C ALA A 138 -11.10 -5.99 13.46
N GLY A 139 -12.08 -6.46 12.67
CA GLY A 139 -13.49 -6.06 12.77
C GLY A 139 -14.20 -5.91 11.43
N ASP A 140 -15.52 -5.66 11.49
CA ASP A 140 -16.41 -5.57 10.31
C ASP A 140 -16.25 -4.27 9.49
N TYR A 141 -15.60 -3.25 10.06
CA TYR A 141 -15.32 -1.97 9.39
C TYR A 141 -13.91 -1.88 8.83
N ILE A 142 -13.17 -3.01 8.85
CA ILE A 142 -11.76 -3.08 8.46
C ILE A 142 -11.64 -3.86 7.15
N PHE A 143 -11.09 -3.21 6.12
CA PHE A 143 -10.94 -3.78 4.78
C PHE A 143 -9.52 -3.63 4.26
N ARG A 144 -9.12 -4.50 3.33
CA ARG A 144 -7.88 -4.33 2.58
C ARG A 144 -7.93 -4.95 1.19
N THR A 145 -7.34 -4.24 0.21
CA THR A 145 -7.01 -4.76 -1.11
C THR A 145 -5.63 -5.42 -1.13
N GLN A 146 -4.84 -5.27 -0.06
CA GLN A 146 -3.56 -5.96 0.05
C GLN A 146 -3.75 -7.45 0.40
N ILE A 147 -3.04 -8.29 -0.33
CA ILE A 147 -3.02 -9.73 -0.07
C ILE A 147 -2.45 -10.00 1.33
N SER A 148 -3.15 -10.86 2.08
CA SER A 148 -2.77 -11.22 3.44
C SER A 148 -1.44 -11.96 3.53
N ASP A 149 -0.62 -11.61 4.51
CA ASP A 149 0.59 -12.37 4.85
C ASP A 149 0.29 -13.78 5.39
N ILE A 150 -0.96 -14.11 5.71
CA ILE A 150 -1.37 -15.51 5.91
C ILE A 150 -1.07 -16.29 4.63
N GLN A 151 -1.55 -15.80 3.51
CA GLN A 151 -1.43 -16.48 2.24
C GLN A 151 0.01 -16.44 1.70
N VAL A 152 0.67 -15.27 1.80
CA VAL A 152 2.07 -15.11 1.40
C VAL A 152 3.00 -16.05 2.19
N GLY A 153 2.81 -16.16 3.49
CA GLY A 153 3.61 -17.06 4.33
C GLY A 153 3.34 -18.54 4.06
N ILE A 154 2.08 -18.92 3.76
CA ILE A 154 1.75 -20.29 3.32
C ILE A 154 2.48 -20.60 2.02
N ASP A 155 2.43 -19.69 1.04
CA ASP A 155 3.08 -19.87 -0.26
C ASP A 155 4.61 -19.94 -0.10
N THR A 156 5.21 -19.07 0.73
CA THR A 156 6.65 -19.07 1.03
C THR A 156 7.09 -20.38 1.70
N GLY A 157 6.35 -20.86 2.71
CA GLY A 157 6.63 -22.13 3.36
C GLY A 157 6.51 -23.33 2.41
N ASN A 158 5.57 -23.28 1.46
CA ASN A 158 5.39 -24.31 0.44
C ASN A 158 6.54 -24.30 -0.58
N ILE A 159 6.96 -23.12 -1.10
CA ILE A 159 8.06 -23.05 -2.08
C ILE A 159 9.39 -23.48 -1.46
N LEU A 160 9.67 -23.09 -0.22
CA LEU A 160 10.83 -23.57 0.54
C LEU A 160 10.89 -25.11 0.54
N TRP A 161 9.76 -25.76 0.88
CA TRP A 161 9.68 -27.21 0.92
C TRP A 161 9.81 -27.85 -0.48
N GLN A 162 9.17 -27.27 -1.51
CA GLN A 162 9.25 -27.75 -2.90
C GLN A 162 10.67 -27.65 -3.48
N ASP A 163 11.41 -26.62 -3.11
CA ASP A 163 12.80 -26.41 -3.51
C ASP A 163 13.79 -27.33 -2.76
N GLY A 164 13.30 -28.20 -1.89
CA GLY A 164 14.11 -29.16 -1.16
C GLY A 164 14.75 -28.63 0.12
N ILE A 165 14.38 -27.42 0.56
CA ILE A 165 14.86 -26.85 1.84
C ILE A 165 14.25 -27.66 2.99
N ARG A 166 15.07 -27.99 3.98
CA ARG A 166 14.67 -28.75 5.17
C ARG A 166 15.09 -28.05 6.46
N SER A 167 16.05 -27.14 6.37
CA SER A 167 16.64 -26.39 7.48
C SER A 167 16.71 -24.91 7.11
N LEU A 168 16.00 -24.04 7.83
CA LEU A 168 15.85 -22.63 7.51
C LEU A 168 16.46 -21.76 8.61
N ALA A 169 17.25 -20.75 8.22
CA ALA A 169 17.57 -19.63 9.08
C ALA A 169 16.65 -18.45 8.76
N THR A 170 16.25 -17.67 9.76
CA THR A 170 15.41 -16.47 9.56
C THR A 170 16.04 -15.24 10.19
N ILE A 171 15.98 -14.10 9.47
CA ILE A 171 16.33 -12.77 10.00
C ILE A 171 15.15 -11.82 9.79
N THR A 172 14.63 -11.24 10.87
CA THR A 172 13.35 -10.55 10.88
C THR A 172 13.46 -9.18 11.53
N GLU A 173 12.94 -8.16 10.89
CA GLU A 173 12.81 -6.85 11.50
C GLU A 173 11.73 -6.89 12.62
N ALA A 174 11.99 -6.20 13.73
CA ALA A 174 11.07 -6.16 14.88
C ALA A 174 9.90 -5.21 14.63
N THR A 175 9.08 -5.50 13.62
CA THR A 175 7.87 -4.77 13.24
C THR A 175 6.69 -5.73 13.13
N ASP A 176 5.45 -5.21 13.27
CA ASP A 176 4.25 -6.05 13.16
C ASP A 176 4.16 -6.75 11.80
N TYR A 177 4.51 -6.05 10.71
CA TYR A 177 4.57 -6.63 9.37
C TYR A 177 5.53 -7.81 9.30
N ALA A 178 6.80 -7.57 9.57
CA ALA A 178 7.85 -8.58 9.40
C ALA A 178 7.66 -9.81 10.31
N GLU A 179 7.22 -9.62 11.55
CA GLU A 179 6.88 -10.71 12.46
C GLU A 179 5.64 -11.49 12.00
N GLY A 180 4.66 -10.81 11.38
CA GLY A 180 3.49 -11.46 10.77
C GLY A 180 3.88 -12.41 9.66
N VAL A 181 4.67 -11.94 8.70
CA VAL A 181 5.22 -12.72 7.58
C VAL A 181 6.04 -13.91 8.10
N ARG A 182 7.00 -13.66 9.00
CA ARG A 182 7.82 -14.74 9.58
C ARG A 182 6.96 -15.81 10.24
N ARG A 183 6.00 -15.39 11.08
CA ARG A 183 5.13 -16.30 11.84
C ARG A 183 4.39 -17.27 10.92
N THR A 184 3.83 -16.79 9.83
CA THR A 184 3.06 -17.60 8.88
C THR A 184 3.98 -18.48 8.02
N THR A 185 5.12 -17.95 7.56
CA THR A 185 6.13 -18.70 6.80
C THR A 185 6.70 -19.87 7.62
N VAL A 186 7.13 -19.58 8.85
CA VAL A 186 7.70 -20.60 9.76
C VAL A 186 6.66 -21.68 10.06
N ALA A 187 5.44 -21.28 10.44
CA ALA A 187 4.39 -22.23 10.76
C ALA A 187 4.08 -23.19 9.59
N GLN A 188 4.01 -22.68 8.36
CA GLN A 188 3.77 -23.51 7.19
C GLN A 188 4.98 -24.39 6.85
N PHE A 189 6.19 -23.87 6.95
CA PHE A 189 7.41 -24.63 6.70
C PHE A 189 7.56 -25.81 7.69
N GLU A 190 7.32 -25.57 8.98
CA GLU A 190 7.31 -26.61 10.02
C GLU A 190 6.17 -27.62 9.81
N LYS A 191 4.98 -27.17 9.42
CA LYS A 191 3.84 -28.04 9.05
C LYS A 191 4.20 -29.02 7.93
N ARG A 192 5.08 -28.61 6.99
CA ARG A 192 5.62 -29.48 5.93
C ARG A 192 6.72 -30.44 6.43
N GLY A 193 7.25 -30.24 7.62
CA GLY A 193 8.31 -31.03 8.21
C GLY A 193 9.69 -30.35 8.15
N GLY A 194 9.73 -29.08 7.81
CA GLY A 194 10.95 -28.27 7.87
C GLY A 194 11.36 -27.95 9.30
N ARG A 195 12.62 -27.57 9.48
CA ARG A 195 13.20 -27.21 10.78
C ARG A 195 13.76 -25.80 10.72
N ILE A 196 13.50 -25.00 11.74
CA ILE A 196 14.19 -23.73 11.92
C ILE A 196 15.53 -23.99 12.61
N ALA A 197 16.62 -23.70 11.87
CA ALA A 197 17.98 -23.90 12.35
C ALA A 197 18.41 -22.78 13.31
N ALA A 198 18.12 -21.55 12.96
CA ALA A 198 18.46 -20.37 13.76
C ALA A 198 17.50 -19.19 13.42
N GLU A 199 17.30 -18.32 14.40
CA GLU A 199 16.48 -17.10 14.24
C GLU A 199 17.22 -15.90 14.85
N GLU A 200 17.24 -14.80 14.13
CA GLU A 200 17.71 -13.51 14.63
C GLU A 200 16.67 -12.42 14.34
N ARG A 201 16.58 -11.44 15.23
CA ARG A 201 15.74 -10.24 15.08
C ARG A 201 16.61 -9.01 15.12
N PHE A 202 16.14 -7.95 14.47
CA PHE A 202 16.83 -6.66 14.48
C PHE A 202 15.84 -5.49 14.61
N ALA A 203 16.27 -4.40 15.22
CA ALA A 203 15.51 -3.16 15.29
C ALA A 203 15.65 -2.37 13.97
N SER A 204 14.65 -1.55 13.63
CA SER A 204 14.59 -0.82 12.34
C SER A 204 15.74 0.16 12.10
N ASP A 205 16.50 0.54 13.13
CA ASP A 205 17.66 1.42 13.03
C ASP A 205 19.00 0.69 12.80
N VAL A 206 18.98 -0.65 12.74
CA VAL A 206 20.17 -1.47 12.48
C VAL A 206 20.59 -1.36 11.01
N THR A 207 21.87 -1.13 10.76
CA THR A 207 22.45 -1.00 9.43
C THR A 207 23.60 -1.97 9.16
N ASP A 208 24.06 -2.72 10.18
CA ASP A 208 25.08 -3.77 10.06
C ASP A 208 24.54 -5.07 10.66
N PHE A 209 24.34 -6.07 9.81
CA PHE A 209 23.73 -7.36 10.11
C PHE A 209 24.75 -8.51 10.19
N ARG A 210 26.05 -8.24 9.99
CA ARG A 210 27.09 -9.30 9.88
C ARG A 210 27.14 -10.17 11.12
N THR A 211 26.97 -9.59 12.31
CA THR A 211 26.98 -10.37 13.56
C THR A 211 25.81 -11.36 13.61
N GLN A 212 24.60 -10.92 13.28
CA GLN A 212 23.40 -11.77 13.23
C GLN A 212 23.56 -12.85 12.14
N LEU A 213 24.02 -12.45 10.94
CA LEU A 213 24.21 -13.36 9.81
C LEU A 213 25.24 -14.46 10.11
N ILE A 214 26.37 -14.13 10.74
CA ILE A 214 27.38 -15.13 11.14
C ILE A 214 26.76 -16.15 12.10
N LYS A 215 26.02 -15.71 13.12
CA LYS A 215 25.35 -16.62 14.06
C LYS A 215 24.32 -17.54 13.36
N LEU A 216 23.55 -16.98 12.40
CA LEU A 216 22.59 -17.76 11.63
C LEU A 216 23.30 -18.85 10.81
N PHE A 217 24.43 -18.54 10.21
CA PHE A 217 25.15 -19.45 9.34
C PHE A 217 26.01 -20.50 10.11
N GLU A 218 26.33 -20.26 11.38
CA GLU A 218 26.92 -21.29 12.26
C GLU A 218 26.00 -22.51 12.44
N ALA A 219 24.66 -22.33 12.23
CA ALA A 219 23.69 -23.42 12.30
C ALA A 219 23.60 -24.27 11.01
N ASP A 220 24.38 -23.97 9.98
CA ASP A 220 24.41 -24.63 8.67
C ASP A 220 23.02 -24.83 8.04
N PRO A 221 22.27 -23.73 7.78
CA PRO A 221 20.94 -23.79 7.19
C PRO A 221 21.01 -24.07 5.69
N ASP A 222 19.99 -24.77 5.15
CA ASP A 222 19.84 -24.95 3.69
C ASP A 222 19.45 -23.65 2.98
N ALA A 223 18.76 -22.73 3.67
CA ALA A 223 18.33 -21.43 3.12
C ALA A 223 18.27 -20.35 4.20
N LEU A 224 18.31 -19.09 3.74
CA LEU A 224 18.02 -17.90 4.52
C LEU A 224 16.67 -17.32 4.10
N HIS A 225 15.75 -17.10 5.03
CA HIS A 225 14.57 -16.29 4.85
C HIS A 225 14.78 -14.92 5.48
N ILE A 226 14.56 -13.86 4.71
CA ILE A 226 14.67 -12.49 5.18
C ILE A 226 13.29 -11.83 5.21
N SER A 227 12.93 -11.23 6.33
CA SER A 227 11.65 -10.54 6.51
C SER A 227 11.87 -9.13 7.06
N PRO A 228 12.34 -8.19 6.23
CA PRO A 228 12.47 -6.79 6.57
C PRO A 228 11.21 -5.99 6.18
N GLN A 229 10.90 -4.91 6.89
CA GLN A 229 9.92 -3.91 6.44
C GLN A 229 10.55 -2.85 5.53
N SER A 230 11.85 -2.64 5.64
CA SER A 230 12.59 -1.62 4.90
C SER A 230 13.31 -2.22 3.70
N GLU A 231 13.16 -1.61 2.51
CA GLU A 231 13.95 -1.98 1.32
C GLU A 231 15.46 -1.81 1.57
N PHE A 232 15.85 -0.80 2.37
CA PHE A 232 17.24 -0.59 2.75
C PHE A 232 17.79 -1.78 3.55
N ALA A 233 17.04 -2.24 4.55
CA ALA A 233 17.44 -3.41 5.34
C ALA A 233 17.48 -4.67 4.46
N ALA A 234 16.49 -4.89 3.59
CA ALA A 234 16.45 -6.00 2.66
C ALA A 234 17.73 -6.08 1.81
N GLY A 235 18.06 -4.99 1.12
CA GLY A 235 19.25 -4.92 0.26
C GLY A 235 20.56 -5.10 1.05
N THR A 236 20.64 -4.48 2.23
CA THR A 236 21.83 -4.58 3.09
C THR A 236 22.03 -6.00 3.65
N ILE A 237 20.95 -6.66 4.08
CA ILE A 237 21.02 -8.06 4.56
C ILE A 237 21.52 -8.97 3.45
N MET A 238 20.96 -8.90 2.24
CA MET A 238 21.39 -9.69 1.09
C MET A 238 22.86 -9.48 0.78
N LYS A 239 23.30 -8.22 0.69
CA LYS A 239 24.69 -7.87 0.43
C LYS A 239 25.62 -8.40 1.51
N GLN A 240 25.32 -8.15 2.78
CA GLN A 240 26.17 -8.58 3.88
C GLN A 240 26.18 -10.10 4.07
N ALA A 241 25.08 -10.80 3.74
CA ALA A 241 25.07 -12.27 3.73
C ALA A 241 26.14 -12.83 2.77
N ARG A 242 26.24 -12.27 1.56
CA ARG A 242 27.29 -12.68 0.61
C ARG A 242 28.70 -12.25 1.07
N GLU A 243 28.83 -11.07 1.67
CA GLU A 243 30.11 -10.58 2.21
C GLU A 243 30.67 -11.47 3.33
N VAL A 244 29.81 -12.07 4.16
CA VAL A 244 30.23 -13.02 5.20
C VAL A 244 30.35 -14.46 4.70
N GLY A 245 30.21 -14.68 3.37
CA GLY A 245 30.48 -15.96 2.71
C GLY A 245 29.29 -16.89 2.57
N TYR A 246 28.08 -16.44 2.77
CA TYR A 246 26.87 -17.24 2.52
C TYR A 246 26.59 -17.35 1.02
N GLU A 247 26.60 -18.58 0.47
CA GLU A 247 26.32 -18.87 -0.93
C GLU A 247 24.94 -19.53 -1.16
N GLY A 248 24.26 -19.90 -0.07
CA GLY A 248 22.97 -20.58 -0.13
C GLY A 248 21.83 -19.69 -0.68
N PRO A 249 20.66 -20.29 -0.96
CA PRO A 249 19.50 -19.58 -1.47
C PRO A 249 18.90 -18.64 -0.44
N ILE A 250 18.36 -17.50 -0.94
CA ILE A 250 17.64 -16.50 -0.14
C ILE A 250 16.18 -16.48 -0.58
N TYR A 251 15.27 -16.44 0.39
CA TYR A 251 13.83 -16.30 0.18
C TYR A 251 13.32 -15.07 0.91
N ALA A 252 12.34 -14.41 0.33
CA ALA A 252 11.78 -13.18 0.86
C ALA A 252 10.36 -12.91 0.31
N GLU A 253 9.84 -11.72 0.59
CA GLU A 253 8.56 -11.21 0.09
C GLU A 253 8.76 -9.89 -0.69
N THR A 254 7.62 -9.28 -1.08
CA THR A 254 7.51 -8.12 -1.97
C THR A 254 8.49 -6.98 -1.66
N VAL A 255 8.71 -6.63 -0.39
CA VAL A 255 9.63 -5.56 0.02
C VAL A 255 11.04 -5.77 -0.51
N SER A 256 11.49 -7.03 -0.52
CA SER A 256 12.86 -7.38 -0.90
C SER A 256 13.11 -7.37 -2.41
N VAL A 257 12.06 -7.28 -3.24
CA VAL A 257 12.17 -7.08 -4.70
C VAL A 257 11.99 -5.62 -5.11
N GLY A 258 11.85 -4.71 -4.16
CA GLY A 258 11.77 -3.27 -4.39
C GLY A 258 13.03 -2.69 -5.04
N THR A 259 12.90 -1.53 -5.66
CA THR A 259 14.00 -0.91 -6.42
C THR A 259 15.22 -0.65 -5.56
N THR A 260 15.03 0.00 -4.40
CA THR A 260 16.11 0.34 -3.48
C THR A 260 16.80 -0.90 -2.91
N ALA A 261 16.02 -1.94 -2.59
CA ALA A 261 16.56 -3.20 -2.09
C ALA A 261 17.52 -3.85 -3.12
N LEU A 262 17.08 -3.93 -4.37
CA LEU A 262 17.87 -4.56 -5.43
C LEU A 262 19.06 -3.71 -5.89
N GLU A 263 18.99 -2.38 -5.81
CA GLU A 263 20.13 -1.50 -6.07
C GLU A 263 21.21 -1.64 -5.00
N ILE A 264 20.84 -1.71 -3.71
CA ILE A 264 21.78 -1.91 -2.60
C ILE A 264 22.42 -3.29 -2.64
N ALA A 265 21.61 -4.32 -2.89
CA ALA A 265 22.08 -5.69 -2.94
C ALA A 265 22.99 -5.98 -4.14
N GLY A 266 22.73 -5.33 -5.28
CA GLY A 266 23.44 -5.64 -6.54
C GLY A 266 23.35 -7.14 -6.85
N ASP A 267 24.49 -7.76 -7.21
CA ASP A 267 24.57 -9.18 -7.54
C ASP A 267 24.24 -10.11 -6.37
N ALA A 268 24.32 -9.63 -5.14
CA ALA A 268 23.99 -10.42 -3.96
C ALA A 268 22.52 -10.90 -3.93
N ALA A 269 21.63 -10.21 -4.64
CA ALA A 269 20.22 -10.58 -4.76
C ALA A 269 19.96 -11.59 -5.89
N THR A 270 20.92 -11.87 -6.77
CA THR A 270 20.72 -12.76 -7.93
C THR A 270 20.22 -14.14 -7.48
N GLY A 271 19.11 -14.58 -8.10
CA GLY A 271 18.50 -15.87 -7.77
C GLY A 271 17.67 -15.89 -6.48
N MET A 272 17.55 -14.77 -5.75
CA MET A 272 16.62 -14.68 -4.64
C MET A 272 15.20 -14.95 -5.13
N LYS A 273 14.44 -15.76 -4.41
CA LYS A 273 13.03 -16.01 -4.69
C LYS A 273 12.15 -15.26 -3.72
N ALA A 274 11.05 -14.71 -4.24
CA ALA A 274 10.05 -14.05 -3.42
C ALA A 274 8.64 -14.42 -3.88
N ILE A 275 7.69 -14.37 -2.93
CA ILE A 275 6.28 -14.36 -3.22
C ILE A 275 5.83 -12.91 -3.30
N THR A 276 5.12 -12.58 -4.37
CA THR A 276 4.53 -11.25 -4.55
C THR A 276 3.16 -11.37 -5.20
N ALA A 277 2.35 -10.31 -5.08
CA ALA A 277 1.15 -10.19 -5.87
C ALA A 277 1.48 -10.18 -7.36
N ASP A 278 0.63 -10.78 -8.15
CA ASP A 278 0.75 -10.81 -9.61
C ASP A 278 0.13 -9.55 -10.20
N LEU A 279 0.96 -8.65 -10.69
CA LEU A 279 0.50 -7.53 -11.50
C LEU A 279 0.57 -7.96 -12.97
N ASP A 280 -0.59 -8.35 -13.52
CA ASP A 280 -0.68 -8.81 -14.90
C ASP A 280 -0.15 -7.73 -15.86
N PRO A 281 0.91 -8.02 -16.63
CA PRO A 281 1.47 -7.07 -17.59
C PRO A 281 0.50 -6.75 -18.72
N ASP A 282 -0.50 -7.58 -18.97
CA ASP A 282 -1.54 -7.39 -19.99
C ASP A 282 -2.76 -6.62 -19.45
N ASN A 283 -2.80 -6.28 -18.16
CA ASN A 283 -3.84 -5.43 -17.60
C ASN A 283 -3.69 -3.98 -18.09
N GLU A 284 -4.57 -3.58 -19.03
CA GLU A 284 -4.54 -2.26 -19.64
C GLU A 284 -4.71 -1.13 -18.60
N LYS A 285 -5.55 -1.33 -17.56
CA LYS A 285 -5.75 -0.34 -16.51
C LYS A 285 -4.49 -0.16 -15.66
N ALA A 286 -3.79 -1.24 -15.33
CA ALA A 286 -2.51 -1.15 -14.64
C ALA A 286 -1.49 -0.34 -15.44
N GLN A 287 -1.37 -0.62 -16.75
CA GLN A 287 -0.44 0.10 -17.63
C GLN A 287 -0.78 1.59 -17.75
N GLU A 288 -2.06 1.94 -17.87
CA GLU A 288 -2.53 3.31 -17.88
C GLU A 288 -2.16 4.04 -16.57
N VAL A 289 -2.51 3.45 -15.41
CA VAL A 289 -2.23 4.02 -14.10
C VAL A 289 -0.75 4.24 -13.86
N LEU A 290 0.09 3.24 -14.22
CA LEU A 290 1.54 3.36 -14.10
C LEU A 290 2.12 4.44 -15.02
N ALA A 291 1.61 4.56 -16.25
CA ALA A 291 2.04 5.59 -17.21
C ALA A 291 1.67 6.99 -16.70
N ASN A 292 0.42 7.20 -16.28
CA ASN A 292 -0.06 8.48 -15.73
C ASN A 292 0.72 8.89 -14.47
N PHE A 293 0.99 7.93 -13.58
CA PHE A 293 1.77 8.19 -12.38
C PHE A 293 3.22 8.58 -12.72
N ARG A 294 3.86 7.88 -13.68
CA ARG A 294 5.21 8.23 -14.15
C ARG A 294 5.25 9.61 -14.76
N GLU A 295 4.27 9.98 -15.57
CA GLU A 295 4.17 11.31 -16.16
C GLU A 295 4.03 12.40 -15.09
N ARG A 296 3.19 12.17 -14.09
CA ARG A 296 2.87 13.16 -13.05
C ARG A 296 4.00 13.33 -12.02
N TYR A 297 4.62 12.24 -11.58
CA TYR A 297 5.56 12.23 -10.44
C TYR A 297 7.00 11.91 -10.84
N ASN A 298 7.27 11.54 -12.10
CA ASN A 298 8.59 11.24 -12.66
C ASN A 298 9.32 10.06 -11.99
N TYR A 299 8.59 9.14 -11.36
CA TYR A 299 9.13 7.87 -10.83
C TYR A 299 8.06 6.78 -10.81
N ILE A 300 8.48 5.52 -10.73
CA ILE A 300 7.64 4.38 -10.34
C ILE A 300 8.45 3.53 -9.38
N THR A 301 7.83 3.19 -8.25
CA THR A 301 8.29 2.15 -7.35
C THR A 301 7.07 1.39 -6.85
N LEU A 302 7.26 0.12 -6.49
CA LEU A 302 6.21 -0.72 -5.91
C LEU A 302 4.90 -0.68 -6.74
N PRO A 303 4.91 -1.12 -8.02
CA PRO A 303 3.77 -0.97 -8.93
C PRO A 303 2.46 -1.52 -8.38
N TRP A 304 2.50 -2.65 -7.67
CA TRP A 304 1.34 -3.22 -7.00
C TRP A 304 0.74 -2.27 -5.96
N HIS A 305 1.57 -1.74 -5.06
CA HIS A 305 1.11 -0.83 -4.01
C HIS A 305 0.52 0.46 -4.57
N LEU A 306 1.11 0.95 -5.66
CA LEU A 306 0.59 2.10 -6.41
C LEU A 306 -0.81 1.79 -6.96
N GLY A 307 -0.96 0.67 -7.66
CA GLY A 307 -2.24 0.25 -8.25
C GLY A 307 -3.30 0.00 -7.18
N SER A 308 -2.93 -0.65 -6.07
CA SER A 308 -3.83 -0.91 -4.95
C SER A 308 -4.35 0.38 -4.31
N ALA A 309 -3.45 1.32 -4.01
CA ALA A 309 -3.84 2.61 -3.44
C ALA A 309 -4.71 3.46 -4.39
N TYR A 310 -4.50 3.33 -5.70
CA TYR A 310 -5.34 3.94 -6.72
C TYR A 310 -6.74 3.31 -6.75
N ASP A 311 -6.82 1.98 -6.78
CA ASP A 311 -8.09 1.24 -6.78
C ASP A 311 -8.90 1.48 -5.50
N ASP A 312 -8.25 1.63 -4.33
CA ASP A 312 -8.94 1.96 -3.06
C ASP A 312 -9.83 3.20 -3.19
N VAL A 313 -9.36 4.24 -3.90
CA VAL A 313 -10.13 5.48 -4.09
C VAL A 313 -11.31 5.26 -5.03
N TYR A 314 -11.13 4.49 -6.10
CA TYR A 314 -12.22 4.19 -7.03
C TYR A 314 -13.27 3.27 -6.42
N ILE A 315 -12.86 2.29 -5.61
CA ILE A 315 -13.77 1.45 -4.82
C ILE A 315 -14.55 2.30 -3.82
N ALA A 316 -13.86 3.21 -3.12
CA ALA A 316 -14.51 4.13 -2.21
C ALA A 316 -15.49 5.07 -2.94
N ALA A 317 -15.13 5.58 -4.12
CA ALA A 317 -16.00 6.42 -4.93
C ALA A 317 -17.27 5.67 -5.40
N GLU A 318 -17.14 4.39 -5.78
CA GLU A 318 -18.29 3.56 -6.16
C GLU A 318 -19.25 3.38 -4.98
N CYS A 319 -18.72 3.07 -3.78
CA CYS A 319 -19.55 2.92 -2.58
C CYS A 319 -20.17 4.25 -2.12
N LEU A 320 -19.44 5.37 -2.17
CA LEU A 320 -20.00 6.70 -1.93
C LEU A 320 -21.08 7.07 -2.96
N GLY A 321 -20.91 6.66 -4.20
CA GLY A 321 -21.92 6.87 -5.24
C GLY A 321 -23.24 6.15 -4.95
N LYS A 322 -23.20 4.99 -4.30
CA LYS A 322 -24.36 4.19 -3.89
C LYS A 322 -25.02 4.72 -2.62
N THR A 323 -24.25 5.03 -1.58
CA THR A 323 -24.77 5.58 -0.32
C THR A 323 -25.19 7.04 -0.47
N ASN A 324 -24.49 7.78 -1.32
CA ASN A 324 -24.60 9.23 -1.50
C ASN A 324 -24.43 10.04 -0.20
N ASP A 325 -23.78 9.43 0.81
CA ASP A 325 -23.51 9.99 2.14
C ASP A 325 -22.17 9.48 2.68
N ASP A 326 -21.25 10.40 2.96
CA ASP A 326 -19.94 10.09 3.55
C ASP A 326 -19.98 9.88 5.08
N GLN A 327 -21.15 10.04 5.68
CA GLN A 327 -21.41 9.73 7.09
C GLN A 327 -22.05 8.35 7.29
N ASP A 328 -22.56 7.72 6.23
CA ASP A 328 -23.16 6.39 6.26
C ASP A 328 -22.12 5.27 6.16
N ALA A 329 -21.35 5.07 7.25
CA ALA A 329 -20.35 4.01 7.32
C ALA A 329 -20.96 2.60 7.22
N ASP A 330 -22.19 2.39 7.72
CA ASP A 330 -22.87 1.10 7.62
C ASP A 330 -23.23 0.76 6.17
N GLY A 331 -23.85 1.71 5.45
CA GLY A 331 -24.15 1.53 4.04
C GLY A 331 -22.89 1.38 3.18
N PHE A 332 -21.83 2.10 3.54
CA PHE A 332 -20.53 1.93 2.88
C PHE A 332 -19.94 0.54 3.12
N ARG A 333 -19.92 0.05 4.36
CA ARG A 333 -19.48 -1.31 4.72
C ARG A 333 -20.27 -2.36 3.94
N ASP A 334 -21.58 -2.25 3.91
CA ASP A 334 -22.45 -3.20 3.20
C ASP A 334 -22.14 -3.20 1.69
N CYS A 335 -21.87 -2.02 1.10
CA CYS A 335 -21.38 -1.91 -0.28
C CYS A 335 -20.04 -2.62 -0.48
N MET A 336 -19.08 -2.47 0.45
CA MET A 336 -17.77 -3.13 0.37
C MET A 336 -17.89 -4.66 0.34
N TYR A 337 -18.80 -5.24 1.11
CA TYR A 337 -19.05 -6.68 1.09
C TYR A 337 -19.76 -7.19 -0.18
N GLU A 338 -20.48 -6.32 -0.89
CA GLU A 338 -21.22 -6.67 -2.11
C GLU A 338 -20.44 -6.39 -3.40
N ILE A 339 -19.39 -5.56 -3.34
CA ILE A 339 -18.68 -5.12 -4.54
C ILE A 339 -17.84 -6.24 -5.14
N THR A 340 -17.85 -6.31 -6.48
CA THR A 340 -16.83 -6.99 -7.27
C THR A 340 -16.17 -5.94 -8.14
N TRP A 341 -14.86 -5.86 -8.07
CA TRP A 341 -14.09 -4.81 -8.72
C TRP A 341 -13.12 -5.35 -9.76
N SER A 342 -12.88 -4.58 -10.81
CA SER A 342 -11.80 -4.78 -11.78
C SER A 342 -11.07 -3.46 -11.94
N GLY A 343 -9.78 -3.45 -11.71
CA GLY A 343 -8.97 -2.24 -11.66
C GLY A 343 -7.50 -2.47 -11.98
N ALA A 344 -6.66 -1.63 -11.42
CA ALA A 344 -5.22 -1.68 -11.68
C ALA A 344 -4.54 -2.92 -11.10
N ILE A 345 -5.08 -3.53 -10.03
CA ILE A 345 -4.46 -4.70 -9.40
C ILE A 345 -5.02 -6.04 -9.86
N GLY A 346 -6.06 -6.07 -10.67
CA GLY A 346 -6.64 -7.29 -11.20
C GLY A 346 -8.11 -7.17 -11.55
N ASP A 347 -8.67 -8.30 -11.98
CA ASP A 347 -10.05 -8.41 -12.42
C ASP A 347 -10.88 -9.27 -11.47
N ASN A 348 -12.16 -8.87 -11.29
CA ASN A 348 -13.18 -9.62 -10.58
C ASN A 348 -12.79 -10.01 -9.14
N TYR A 349 -12.09 -9.12 -8.43
CA TYR A 349 -11.81 -9.32 -7.01
C TYR A 349 -12.89 -8.69 -6.14
N SER A 350 -13.02 -9.21 -4.92
CA SER A 350 -14.04 -8.81 -3.95
C SER A 350 -13.51 -8.96 -2.53
N PHE A 351 -14.34 -8.70 -1.53
CA PHE A 351 -13.98 -8.88 -0.12
C PHE A 351 -14.76 -10.04 0.47
N ASP A 352 -14.10 -10.87 1.29
CA ASP A 352 -14.76 -11.90 2.08
C ASP A 352 -15.37 -11.35 3.38
N SER A 353 -15.94 -12.24 4.22
CA SER A 353 -16.57 -11.85 5.49
C SER A 353 -15.63 -11.24 6.52
N ASP A 354 -14.33 -11.34 6.33
CA ASP A 354 -13.31 -10.78 7.22
C ASP A 354 -12.71 -9.48 6.62
N GLY A 355 -13.31 -8.92 5.55
CA GLY A 355 -12.82 -7.73 4.85
C GLY A 355 -11.52 -7.95 4.05
N GLU A 356 -11.14 -9.22 3.84
CA GLU A 356 -9.96 -9.62 3.10
C GLU A 356 -10.23 -9.68 1.61
N VAL A 357 -9.29 -9.19 0.80
CA VAL A 357 -9.41 -9.31 -0.65
C VAL A 357 -9.30 -10.77 -1.10
N VAL A 358 -10.21 -11.17 -1.99
CA VAL A 358 -10.21 -12.48 -2.66
C VAL A 358 -10.29 -12.31 -4.18
N GLY A 359 -9.76 -13.28 -4.91
CA GLY A 359 -9.77 -13.26 -6.39
C GLY A 359 -8.45 -12.79 -7.01
N LEU A 360 -7.51 -12.27 -6.23
CA LEU A 360 -6.21 -11.83 -6.73
C LEU A 360 -5.19 -12.98 -6.79
N SER A 361 -4.30 -12.91 -7.78
CA SER A 361 -3.25 -13.90 -8.01
C SER A 361 -1.94 -13.54 -7.31
N ARG A 362 -1.16 -14.58 -7.00
CA ARG A 362 0.19 -14.45 -6.47
C ARG A 362 1.14 -15.28 -7.30
N VAL A 363 2.37 -14.79 -7.42
CA VAL A 363 3.43 -15.44 -8.21
C VAL A 363 4.70 -15.61 -7.40
N VAL A 364 5.45 -16.61 -7.79
CA VAL A 364 6.84 -16.76 -7.38
C VAL A 364 7.71 -16.01 -8.38
N VAL A 365 8.52 -15.10 -7.89
CA VAL A 365 9.50 -14.38 -8.70
C VAL A 365 10.91 -14.79 -8.33
N GLU A 366 11.82 -14.71 -9.30
CA GLU A 366 13.25 -14.90 -9.12
C GLU A 366 14.00 -13.68 -9.63
N VAL A 367 14.84 -13.11 -8.79
CA VAL A 367 15.61 -11.91 -9.11
C VAL A 367 16.67 -12.21 -10.16
N LEU A 368 16.67 -11.39 -11.21
CA LEU A 368 17.61 -11.51 -12.34
C LEU A 368 19.04 -11.10 -11.94
N PRO A 369 20.07 -11.58 -12.66
CA PRO A 369 21.41 -10.99 -12.60
C PRO A 369 21.40 -9.49 -12.88
N THR A 370 22.32 -8.75 -12.26
CA THR A 370 22.32 -7.27 -12.36
C THR A 370 22.39 -6.78 -13.80
N GLU A 371 23.16 -7.45 -14.66
CA GLU A 371 23.30 -7.12 -16.08
C GLU A 371 22.03 -7.35 -16.92
N GLU A 372 21.10 -8.15 -16.43
CA GLU A 372 19.80 -8.41 -17.09
C GLU A 372 18.67 -7.50 -16.57
N ARG A 373 18.93 -6.73 -15.48
CA ARG A 373 17.93 -5.85 -14.87
C ARG A 373 17.80 -4.57 -15.67
N THR A 374 16.55 -4.13 -15.83
CA THR A 374 16.19 -2.82 -16.39
C THR A 374 15.32 -2.05 -15.39
N ALA A 375 14.98 -0.80 -15.71
CA ALA A 375 14.06 -0.02 -14.88
C ALA A 375 12.71 -0.72 -14.67
N ASP A 376 12.23 -1.40 -15.73
CA ASP A 376 10.90 -2.03 -15.75
C ASP A 376 10.93 -3.54 -15.49
N ARG A 377 12.13 -4.16 -15.45
CA ARG A 377 12.29 -5.61 -15.26
C ARG A 377 13.47 -5.94 -14.37
N LYS A 378 13.21 -6.31 -13.13
CA LYS A 378 14.24 -6.66 -12.14
C LYS A 378 14.23 -8.14 -11.77
N TYR A 379 13.13 -8.81 -12.00
CA TYR A 379 12.91 -10.24 -11.73
C TYR A 379 12.12 -10.88 -12.87
N ARG A 380 12.05 -12.20 -12.86
CA ARG A 380 11.17 -12.99 -13.73
C ARG A 380 10.15 -13.74 -12.90
N VAL A 381 8.94 -13.85 -13.40
CA VAL A 381 7.94 -14.77 -12.85
C VAL A 381 8.35 -16.19 -13.24
N ILE A 382 8.48 -17.07 -12.25
CA ILE A 382 8.86 -18.47 -12.47
C ILE A 382 7.69 -19.44 -12.30
N GLY A 383 6.56 -18.95 -11.82
CA GLY A 383 5.32 -19.70 -11.73
C GLY A 383 4.30 -19.05 -10.80
N PRO A 384 3.06 -19.56 -10.80
CA PRO A 384 2.09 -19.16 -9.79
C PRO A 384 2.55 -19.59 -8.41
N ALA A 385 2.09 -18.88 -7.37
CA ALA A 385 2.32 -19.31 -6.00
C ALA A 385 1.73 -20.72 -5.77
N PRO A 386 2.42 -21.58 -5.00
CA PRO A 386 1.96 -22.96 -4.79
C PRO A 386 0.57 -22.99 -4.14
N LYS A 387 -0.38 -23.67 -4.76
CA LYS A 387 -1.67 -23.96 -4.13
C LYS A 387 -1.47 -24.98 -2.99
N GLU A 388 -2.30 -24.90 -1.93
CA GLU A 388 -2.25 -25.81 -0.77
C GLU A 388 -2.27 -27.31 -1.13
#